data_4056d847f5a9ac243f4c04a3fb5a936d
#
_entry.id   4056d847f5a9ac243f4c04a3fb5a936d
#
_cell.length_a   1.000
_cell.length_b   1.000
_cell.length_c   1.000
_cell.angle_alpha   90.00
_cell.angle_beta   90.00
_cell.angle_gamma   90.00
#
_symmetry.space_group_name_H-M   'P 1'
#
loop_
_entity.id
_entity.type
_entity.pdbx_description
1 polymer ?
#
loop_
_entity_poly.entity_id
_entity_poly.type
_entity_poly.pdbx_seq_one_letter_code
_entity_poly.pdbx_strand_id
1 'polypeptide(L)'
;MNDPNILYDYIWSKDELDPYRKMYDDWKGDLVPPEINRGNRHIWVIDDNYPDPDKIIQAYVSHLPLLSADEFLKSTRQGYSVDNKLSKYYEHQEFGWHCDASITWRNPRNSTWRRIISSITYLNDDYEGGETEFLCGKVVPVSGKTVIFPSSYMYPHRGCPVTEGVKKIMVMHFWI
;
A
#
# COMPACT_ATOMS: atom_id res chain seq x y z
N MET A 1 -16.36 -6.88 -3.53
CA MET A 1 -15.20 -7.75 -3.81
C MET A 1 -15.21 -8.88 -2.79
N ASN A 2 -15.09 -10.15 -3.21
CA ASN A 2 -15.21 -11.32 -2.34
C ASN A 2 -13.97 -12.21 -2.42
N ASP A 3 -12.78 -11.65 -2.32
CA ASP A 3 -11.55 -12.42 -2.18
C ASP A 3 -11.20 -12.51 -0.69
N PRO A 4 -11.11 -13.73 -0.10
CA PRO A 4 -10.84 -13.89 1.34
C PRO A 4 -9.42 -13.46 1.76
N ASN A 5 -8.53 -13.23 0.81
CA ASN A 5 -7.16 -12.78 1.09
C ASN A 5 -6.99 -11.27 0.93
N ILE A 6 -8.07 -10.53 0.67
CA ILE A 6 -8.05 -9.07 0.60
C ILE A 6 -8.89 -8.50 1.73
N LEU A 7 -8.23 -7.83 2.68
CA LEU A 7 -8.89 -7.07 3.74
C LEU A 7 -9.10 -5.63 3.30
N TYR A 8 -10.30 -5.08 3.53
CA TYR A 8 -10.59 -3.66 3.32
C TYR A 8 -11.35 -3.10 4.53
N ASP A 9 -10.63 -2.43 5.42
CA ASP A 9 -11.18 -1.94 6.69
C ASP A 9 -10.43 -0.70 7.22
N TYR A 10 -10.94 -0.11 8.30
CA TYR A 10 -10.28 0.94 9.06
C TYR A 10 -9.23 0.33 10.00
N ILE A 11 -7.97 0.56 9.71
CA ILE A 11 -6.82 0.08 10.51
C ILE A 11 -6.29 1.18 11.43
N TRP A 12 -6.37 2.42 10.97
CA TRP A 12 -5.82 3.59 11.63
C TRP A 12 -6.92 4.48 12.18
N SER A 13 -6.68 5.10 13.32
CA SER A 13 -7.47 6.23 13.79
C SER A 13 -7.22 7.47 12.92
N LYS A 14 -8.13 8.44 13.02
CA LYS A 14 -7.95 9.73 12.35
C LYS A 14 -6.65 10.42 12.78
N ASP A 15 -6.36 10.43 14.08
CA ASP A 15 -5.19 11.12 14.65
C ASP A 15 -3.87 10.51 14.17
N GLU A 16 -3.84 9.20 13.91
CA GLU A 16 -2.67 8.53 13.33
C GLU A 16 -2.47 8.89 11.86
N LEU A 17 -3.52 9.20 11.11
CA LEU A 17 -3.43 9.56 9.69
C LEU A 17 -3.26 11.06 9.43
N ASP A 18 -3.66 11.92 10.36
CA ASP A 18 -3.60 13.38 10.16
C ASP A 18 -2.19 13.92 9.91
N PRO A 19 -1.10 13.42 10.54
CA PRO A 19 0.25 13.83 10.17
C PRO A 19 0.58 13.59 8.68
N TYR A 20 0.17 12.42 8.13
CA TYR A 20 0.41 12.07 6.73
C TYR A 20 -0.45 12.88 5.77
N ARG A 21 -1.69 13.22 6.16
CA ARG A 21 -2.54 14.15 5.41
C ARG A 21 -1.91 15.52 5.29
N LYS A 22 -1.35 16.05 6.39
CA LYS A 22 -0.67 17.35 6.42
C LYS A 22 0.61 17.40 5.57
N MET A 23 1.32 16.26 5.41
CA MET A 23 2.51 16.21 4.55
C MET A 23 2.20 16.54 3.09
N TYR A 24 0.94 16.40 2.64
CA TYR A 24 0.56 16.81 1.28
C TYR A 24 0.53 18.33 1.08
N ASP A 25 0.45 19.12 2.15
CA ASP A 25 0.50 20.58 2.08
C ASP A 25 1.94 21.07 1.78
N ASP A 26 2.95 20.33 2.29
CA ASP A 26 4.38 20.58 2.09
C ASP A 26 5.02 19.51 1.18
N TRP A 27 4.31 19.11 0.11
CA TRP A 27 4.70 18.00 -0.76
C TRP A 27 6.12 18.13 -1.32
N LYS A 28 6.95 17.11 -1.08
CA LYS A 28 8.36 17.02 -1.53
C LYS A 28 8.60 15.86 -2.52
N GLY A 29 7.55 15.19 -2.96
CA GLY A 29 7.68 14.06 -3.88
C GLY A 29 7.78 14.49 -5.33
N ASP A 30 8.43 13.64 -6.13
CA ASP A 30 8.67 13.86 -7.55
C ASP A 30 7.65 13.12 -8.42
N LEU A 31 7.46 13.61 -9.64
CA LEU A 31 6.74 12.90 -10.69
C LEU A 31 7.57 11.68 -11.13
N VAL A 32 6.95 10.50 -11.08
CA VAL A 32 7.52 9.28 -11.65
C VAL A 32 6.89 9.05 -13.02
N PRO A 33 7.66 9.16 -14.11
CA PRO A 33 7.12 9.02 -15.45
C PRO A 33 6.72 7.56 -15.77
N PRO A 34 5.78 7.35 -16.70
CA PRO A 34 5.24 6.04 -17.04
C PRO A 34 6.28 5.01 -17.48
N GLU A 35 7.33 5.46 -18.17
CA GLU A 35 8.41 4.61 -18.70
C GLU A 35 9.18 3.89 -17.60
N ILE A 36 9.26 4.50 -16.41
CA ILE A 36 10.00 3.94 -15.28
C ILE A 36 9.11 3.02 -14.44
N ASN A 37 7.82 3.31 -14.32
CA ASN A 37 7.01 2.66 -13.28
C ASN A 37 5.55 2.38 -13.67
N ARG A 38 5.29 2.11 -14.96
CA ARG A 38 3.95 1.72 -15.49
C ARG A 38 2.78 2.63 -15.10
N GLY A 39 3.08 3.86 -14.63
CA GLY A 39 2.06 4.79 -14.20
C GLY A 39 2.59 6.21 -14.11
N ASN A 40 1.68 7.15 -14.20
CA ASN A 40 1.95 8.57 -14.11
C ASN A 40 1.44 9.08 -12.77
N ARG A 41 2.32 9.28 -11.79
CA ARG A 41 1.99 9.73 -10.45
C ARG A 41 3.16 10.39 -9.74
N HIS A 42 2.87 11.14 -8.68
CA HIS A 42 3.89 11.70 -7.81
C HIS A 42 4.12 10.76 -6.61
N ILE A 43 5.38 10.56 -6.24
CA ILE A 43 5.78 9.72 -5.11
C ILE A 43 6.71 10.51 -4.19
N TRP A 44 6.47 10.38 -2.90
CA TRP A 44 7.37 10.80 -1.83
C TRP A 44 7.67 9.61 -0.92
N VAL A 45 8.90 9.14 -0.93
CA VAL A 45 9.38 8.09 -0.03
C VAL A 45 9.59 8.67 1.36
N ILE A 46 9.02 8.03 2.39
CA ILE A 46 9.05 8.48 3.79
C ILE A 46 9.54 7.33 4.69
N ASP A 47 10.79 6.88 4.46
CA ASP A 47 11.34 5.63 5.00
C ASP A 47 11.27 5.48 6.53
N ASP A 48 11.41 6.58 7.28
CA ASP A 48 11.48 6.55 8.76
C ASP A 48 10.26 7.17 9.45
N ASN A 49 9.22 7.52 8.69
CA ASN A 49 8.02 8.17 9.23
C ASN A 49 6.75 7.47 8.75
N TYR A 50 6.40 6.40 9.41
CA TYR A 50 5.19 5.63 9.15
C TYR A 50 4.46 5.28 10.45
N PRO A 51 3.13 5.10 10.40
CA PRO A 51 2.38 4.63 11.56
C PRO A 51 2.79 3.20 11.91
N ASP A 52 2.50 2.76 13.12
CA ASP A 52 2.90 1.45 13.63
C ASP A 52 2.55 0.30 12.66
N PRO A 53 3.53 -0.31 11.97
CA PRO A 53 3.28 -1.30 10.93
C PRO A 53 2.71 -2.61 11.49
N ASP A 54 2.89 -2.88 12.80
CA ASP A 54 2.36 -4.09 13.44
C ASP A 54 0.84 -4.12 13.35
N LYS A 55 0.16 -2.97 13.34
CA LYS A 55 -1.30 -2.90 13.15
C LYS A 55 -1.76 -3.49 11.82
N ILE A 56 -1.03 -3.26 10.73
CA ILE A 56 -1.31 -3.88 9.42
C ILE A 56 -1.17 -5.40 9.51
N ILE A 57 -0.07 -5.87 10.10
CA ILE A 57 0.18 -7.31 10.23
C ILE A 57 -0.88 -7.96 11.11
N GLN A 58 -1.19 -7.38 12.28
CA GLN A 58 -2.19 -7.91 13.20
C GLN A 58 -3.58 -7.96 12.55
N ALA A 59 -4.01 -6.88 11.90
CA ALA A 59 -5.29 -6.84 11.21
C ALA A 59 -5.37 -7.89 10.10
N TYR A 60 -4.32 -7.99 9.28
CA TYR A 60 -4.30 -8.91 8.14
C TYR A 60 -4.25 -10.37 8.58
N VAL A 61 -3.41 -10.73 9.54
CA VAL A 61 -3.32 -12.12 10.04
C VAL A 61 -4.59 -12.52 10.79
N SER A 62 -5.23 -11.60 11.53
CA SER A 62 -6.53 -11.85 12.16
C SER A 62 -7.66 -12.05 11.13
N HIS A 63 -7.54 -11.46 9.95
CA HIS A 63 -8.46 -11.67 8.84
C HIS A 63 -8.26 -13.04 8.16
N LEU A 64 -7.03 -13.55 8.14
CA LEU A 64 -6.68 -14.85 7.59
C LEU A 64 -6.75 -15.92 8.70
N PRO A 65 -7.73 -16.84 8.68
CA PRO A 65 -7.99 -17.74 9.83
C PRO A 65 -6.95 -18.85 10.02
N LEU A 66 -5.84 -18.83 9.30
CA LEU A 66 -4.87 -19.93 9.22
C LEU A 66 -3.70 -19.83 10.21
N LEU A 67 -3.37 -18.63 10.70
CA LEU A 67 -2.22 -18.39 11.59
C LEU A 67 -2.55 -17.26 12.57
N SER A 68 -2.03 -17.32 13.79
CA SER A 68 -2.02 -16.15 14.66
C SER A 68 -0.94 -15.14 14.21
N ALA A 69 -1.12 -13.87 14.55
CA ALA A 69 -0.12 -12.84 14.27
C ALA A 69 1.26 -13.21 14.85
N ASP A 70 1.28 -13.79 16.06
CA ASP A 70 2.50 -14.26 16.71
C ASP A 70 3.18 -15.39 15.95
N GLU A 71 2.44 -16.36 15.41
CA GLU A 71 3.00 -17.45 14.61
C GLU A 71 3.52 -16.94 13.28
N PHE A 72 2.81 -16.02 12.64
CA PHE A 72 3.29 -15.36 11.42
C PHE A 72 4.60 -14.61 11.69
N LEU A 73 4.65 -13.74 12.70
CA LEU A 73 5.86 -12.97 13.05
C LEU A 73 7.02 -13.89 13.49
N LYS A 74 6.75 -14.97 14.22
CA LYS A 74 7.77 -15.98 14.57
C LYS A 74 8.28 -16.76 13.35
N SER A 75 7.43 -16.96 12.33
CA SER A 75 7.85 -17.62 11.08
C SER A 75 8.84 -16.76 10.27
N THR A 76 8.80 -15.45 10.47
CA THR A 76 9.75 -14.50 9.88
C THR A 76 11.00 -14.42 10.76
N ARG A 77 11.82 -15.46 10.79
CA ARG A 77 13.01 -15.63 11.68
C ARG A 77 13.95 -14.42 11.80
N GLN A 78 13.81 -13.43 10.98
CA GLN A 78 14.69 -12.25 10.89
C GLN A 78 13.95 -10.93 11.15
N GLY A 79 12.68 -10.98 11.58
CA GLY A 79 11.81 -9.81 11.60
C GLY A 79 11.33 -9.44 10.19
N TYR A 80 10.76 -8.26 10.06
CA TYR A 80 10.35 -7.70 8.77
C TYR A 80 10.91 -6.28 8.61
N SER A 81 10.96 -5.81 7.36
CA SER A 81 11.23 -4.42 7.03
C SER A 81 10.03 -3.82 6.29
N VAL A 82 9.84 -2.52 6.39
CA VAL A 82 8.76 -1.81 5.73
C VAL A 82 9.34 -0.72 4.85
N ASP A 83 8.90 -0.63 3.61
CA ASP A 83 9.02 0.60 2.83
C ASP A 83 7.68 1.36 2.86
N ASN A 84 7.74 2.66 3.06
CA ASN A 84 6.56 3.50 3.10
C ASN A 84 6.70 4.68 2.14
N LYS A 85 5.60 5.01 1.44
CA LYS A 85 5.55 6.12 0.51
C LYS A 85 4.17 6.76 0.47
N LEU A 86 4.14 8.06 0.33
CA LEU A 86 2.98 8.81 -0.07
C LEU A 86 2.91 8.87 -1.60
N SER A 87 1.73 8.72 -2.16
CA SER A 87 1.50 8.87 -3.60
C SER A 87 0.36 9.83 -3.86
N LYS A 88 0.57 10.74 -4.81
CA LYS A 88 -0.41 11.73 -5.26
C LYS A 88 -0.68 11.52 -6.74
N TYR A 89 -1.97 11.49 -7.08
CA TYR A 89 -2.45 11.37 -8.45
C TYR A 89 -3.36 12.55 -8.76
N TYR A 90 -3.04 13.27 -9.81
CA TYR A 90 -3.90 14.29 -10.40
C TYR A 90 -4.83 13.68 -11.45
N GLU A 91 -5.72 14.47 -12.01
CA GLU A 91 -6.58 14.06 -13.13
C GLU A 91 -5.78 13.39 -14.25
N HIS A 92 -6.34 12.32 -14.80
CA HIS A 92 -5.76 11.47 -15.85
C HIS A 92 -4.50 10.70 -15.43
N GLN A 93 -4.08 10.79 -14.15
CA GLN A 93 -2.98 9.97 -13.63
C GLN A 93 -3.50 8.63 -13.12
N GLU A 94 -2.70 7.59 -13.36
CA GLU A 94 -3.01 6.21 -13.02
C GLU A 94 -1.76 5.42 -12.66
N PHE A 95 -1.96 4.20 -12.19
CA PHE A 95 -0.90 3.21 -12.08
C PHE A 95 -1.35 1.91 -12.75
N GLY A 96 -0.77 1.58 -13.89
CA GLY A 96 -1.17 0.44 -14.72
C GLY A 96 -1.07 -0.91 -14.02
N TRP A 97 -1.58 -1.95 -14.67
CA TRP A 97 -1.56 -3.33 -14.16
C TRP A 97 -0.16 -3.78 -13.79
N HIS A 98 0.01 -4.23 -12.54
CA HIS A 98 1.27 -4.75 -12.00
C HIS A 98 1.01 -5.72 -10.85
N CYS A 99 2.07 -6.42 -10.44
CA CYS A 99 2.13 -7.14 -9.17
C CYS A 99 3.20 -6.48 -8.30
N ASP A 100 2.97 -6.45 -7.02
CA ASP A 100 3.93 -5.89 -6.05
C ASP A 100 5.06 -6.86 -5.70
N ALA A 101 4.98 -8.11 -6.19
CA ALA A 101 6.03 -9.11 -5.99
C ALA A 101 7.40 -8.55 -6.37
N SER A 102 8.29 -8.49 -5.41
CA SER A 102 9.65 -8.01 -5.61
C SER A 102 10.63 -8.80 -4.75
N ILE A 103 11.85 -8.93 -5.25
CA ILE A 103 12.97 -9.55 -4.56
C ILE A 103 14.11 -8.52 -4.55
N THR A 104 14.68 -8.24 -3.40
CA THR A 104 15.85 -7.36 -3.29
C THR A 104 17.04 -8.06 -2.67
N TRP A 105 18.23 -7.76 -3.19
CA TRP A 105 19.51 -8.24 -2.69
C TRP A 105 20.14 -7.31 -1.65
N ARG A 106 19.43 -6.27 -1.22
CA ARG A 106 19.96 -5.22 -0.32
C ARG A 106 19.97 -5.64 1.16
N ASN A 107 20.41 -6.86 1.46
CA ASN A 107 20.62 -7.23 2.84
C ASN A 107 22.13 -7.39 3.11
N PRO A 108 22.70 -6.68 4.09
CA PRO A 108 24.11 -6.85 4.50
C PRO A 108 24.47 -8.26 4.99
N ARG A 109 23.47 -9.13 5.23
CA ARG A 109 23.63 -10.53 5.67
C ARG A 109 23.51 -11.55 4.55
N ASN A 110 23.58 -11.15 3.27
CA ASN A 110 23.40 -12.06 2.11
C ASN A 110 22.03 -12.78 2.06
N SER A 111 21.01 -12.27 2.71
CA SER A 111 19.66 -12.81 2.63
C SER A 111 18.82 -12.08 1.59
N THR A 112 17.94 -12.81 0.94
CA THR A 112 17.01 -12.28 -0.06
C THR A 112 15.74 -11.83 0.64
N TRP A 113 15.44 -10.54 0.60
CA TRP A 113 14.17 -10.01 1.09
C TRP A 113 13.10 -10.05 -0.01
N ARG A 114 11.90 -10.44 0.37
CA ARG A 114 10.74 -10.54 -0.53
C ARG A 114 9.59 -9.73 0.02
N ARG A 115 8.91 -9.00 -0.85
CA ARG A 115 7.61 -8.41 -0.50
C ARG A 115 6.58 -9.51 -0.34
N ILE A 116 5.85 -9.46 0.76
CA ILE A 116 4.83 -10.47 1.11
C ILE A 116 3.45 -9.85 1.26
N ILE A 117 3.37 -8.65 1.83
CA ILE A 117 2.13 -7.93 2.07
C ILE A 117 2.29 -6.52 1.50
N SER A 118 1.24 -6.04 0.86
CA SER A 118 1.06 -4.66 0.44
C SER A 118 -0.17 -4.07 1.10
N SER A 119 -0.09 -2.81 1.48
CA SER A 119 -1.24 -2.06 1.96
C SER A 119 -1.34 -0.70 1.30
N ILE A 120 -2.57 -0.27 1.02
CA ILE A 120 -2.89 1.05 0.47
C ILE A 120 -3.92 1.69 1.37
N THR A 121 -3.54 2.77 2.05
CA THR A 121 -4.45 3.58 2.88
C THR A 121 -4.89 4.80 2.09
N TYR A 122 -6.20 4.99 1.94
CA TYR A 122 -6.77 6.16 1.28
C TYR A 122 -6.81 7.32 2.29
N LEU A 123 -6.12 8.40 1.98
CA LEU A 123 -6.01 9.56 2.88
C LEU A 123 -7.11 10.60 2.63
N ASN A 124 -7.77 10.52 1.47
CA ASN A 124 -8.93 11.32 1.11
C ASN A 124 -9.89 10.51 0.20
N ASP A 125 -11.08 11.05 -0.03
CA ASP A 125 -12.11 10.51 -0.94
C ASP A 125 -12.89 11.63 -1.66
N ASP A 126 -12.38 12.86 -1.63
CA ASP A 126 -12.90 14.03 -2.34
C ASP A 126 -12.39 14.12 -3.79
N TYR A 127 -12.48 13.00 -4.52
CA TYR A 127 -12.10 12.87 -5.92
C TYR A 127 -12.93 11.77 -6.60
N GLU A 128 -12.97 11.75 -7.93
CA GLU A 128 -13.67 10.75 -8.72
C GLU A 128 -12.68 9.80 -9.42
N GLY A 129 -13.09 8.54 -9.61
CA GLY A 129 -12.24 7.51 -10.19
C GLY A 129 -11.19 7.02 -9.18
N GLY A 130 -10.02 6.64 -9.65
CA GLY A 130 -8.87 6.28 -8.82
C GLY A 130 -9.05 5.02 -7.96
N GLU A 131 -10.00 4.14 -8.27
CA GLU A 131 -10.20 2.88 -7.56
C GLU A 131 -8.94 2.01 -7.64
N THR A 132 -8.74 1.16 -6.65
CA THR A 132 -7.79 0.05 -6.76
C THR A 132 -8.54 -1.15 -7.34
N GLU A 133 -8.13 -1.57 -8.54
CA GLU A 133 -8.77 -2.67 -9.25
C GLU A 133 -7.90 -3.94 -9.22
N PHE A 134 -8.50 -5.04 -8.78
CA PHE A 134 -7.96 -6.39 -8.82
C PHE A 134 -8.72 -7.20 -9.89
N LEU A 135 -8.23 -8.38 -10.27
CA LEU A 135 -8.96 -9.28 -11.18
C LEU A 135 -10.32 -9.72 -10.61
N CYS A 136 -10.47 -9.75 -9.30
CA CYS A 136 -11.70 -10.13 -8.60
C CYS A 136 -12.66 -8.96 -8.33
N GLY A 137 -12.32 -7.72 -8.73
CA GLY A 137 -13.18 -6.54 -8.58
C GLY A 137 -12.43 -5.30 -8.12
N LYS A 138 -13.19 -4.23 -7.87
CA LYS A 138 -12.65 -2.92 -7.48
C LYS A 138 -12.87 -2.61 -6.01
N VAL A 139 -11.92 -1.91 -5.43
CA VAL A 139 -12.03 -1.24 -4.13
C VAL A 139 -12.32 0.23 -4.39
N VAL A 140 -13.52 0.67 -4.00
CA VAL A 140 -13.89 2.09 -4.04
C VAL A 140 -13.20 2.80 -2.88
N PRO A 141 -12.48 3.90 -3.13
CA PRO A 141 -11.80 4.65 -2.09
C PRO A 141 -12.77 5.19 -1.02
N VAL A 142 -12.38 5.04 0.23
CA VAL A 142 -13.04 5.67 1.38
C VAL A 142 -11.96 6.22 2.29
N SER A 143 -12.00 7.51 2.61
CA SER A 143 -10.99 8.16 3.46
C SER A 143 -10.80 7.44 4.80
N GLY A 144 -9.56 7.11 5.13
CA GLY A 144 -9.17 6.38 6.33
C GLY A 144 -9.17 4.85 6.19
N LYS A 145 -9.82 4.28 5.16
CA LYS A 145 -9.77 2.84 4.92
C LYS A 145 -8.46 2.40 4.29
N THR A 146 -8.07 1.19 4.63
CA THR A 146 -6.87 0.52 4.11
C THR A 146 -7.28 -0.78 3.42
N VAL A 147 -6.79 -1.00 2.21
CA VAL A 147 -6.81 -2.31 1.57
C VAL A 147 -5.47 -3.00 1.80
N ILE A 148 -5.50 -4.26 2.26
CA ILE A 148 -4.34 -5.09 2.54
C ILE A 148 -4.46 -6.38 1.72
N PHE A 149 -3.38 -6.78 1.03
CA PHE A 149 -3.39 -7.93 0.14
C PHE A 149 -1.98 -8.55 0.00
N PRO A 150 -1.89 -9.83 -0.45
CA PRO A 150 -0.59 -10.44 -0.72
C PRO A 150 0.13 -9.75 -1.88
N SER A 151 1.44 -9.49 -1.73
CA SER A 151 2.27 -8.90 -2.79
C SER A 151 2.62 -9.90 -3.91
N SER A 152 1.94 -11.04 -3.99
CA SER A 152 2.29 -12.13 -4.92
C SER A 152 1.78 -11.89 -6.34
N TYR A 153 2.29 -12.69 -7.29
CA TYR A 153 1.83 -12.71 -8.69
C TYR A 153 0.35 -13.04 -8.88
N MET A 154 -0.28 -13.64 -7.86
CA MET A 154 -1.69 -13.98 -7.88
C MET A 154 -2.60 -12.77 -7.65
N TYR A 155 -2.02 -11.61 -7.26
CA TYR A 155 -2.73 -10.37 -6.96
C TYR A 155 -2.29 -9.23 -7.88
N PRO A 156 -2.43 -9.39 -9.23
CA PRO A 156 -2.26 -8.28 -10.13
C PRO A 156 -3.35 -7.25 -9.85
N HIS A 157 -2.93 -5.99 -9.83
CA HIS A 157 -3.84 -4.88 -9.57
C HIS A 157 -3.38 -3.62 -10.30
N ARG A 158 -4.27 -2.62 -10.36
CA ARG A 158 -3.96 -1.28 -10.87
C ARG A 158 -4.62 -0.20 -10.04
N GLY A 159 -4.08 1.00 -10.07
CA GLY A 159 -4.79 2.22 -9.69
C GLY A 159 -5.47 2.79 -10.92
N CYS A 160 -6.81 2.77 -10.96
CA CYS A 160 -7.58 3.34 -12.05
C CYS A 160 -7.29 4.84 -12.22
N PRO A 161 -7.52 5.42 -13.40
CA PRO A 161 -7.36 6.85 -13.62
C PRO A 161 -8.23 7.67 -12.65
N VAL A 162 -7.66 8.76 -12.13
CA VAL A 162 -8.44 9.79 -11.45
C VAL A 162 -9.15 10.61 -12.53
N THR A 163 -10.45 10.77 -12.42
CA THR A 163 -11.26 11.49 -13.41
C THR A 163 -11.55 12.93 -12.99
N GLU A 164 -11.57 13.21 -11.69
CA GLU A 164 -11.73 14.54 -11.12
C GLU A 164 -11.02 14.64 -9.77
N GLY A 165 -10.38 15.78 -9.47
CA GLY A 165 -9.74 16.04 -8.19
C GLY A 165 -8.35 15.46 -8.02
N VAL A 166 -7.95 15.18 -6.78
CA VAL A 166 -6.60 14.69 -6.43
C VAL A 166 -6.69 13.55 -5.45
N LYS A 167 -6.26 12.36 -5.87
CA LYS A 167 -6.15 11.19 -5.00
C LYS A 167 -4.86 11.24 -4.18
N LYS A 168 -4.96 10.99 -2.87
CA LYS A 168 -3.85 10.93 -1.92
C LYS A 168 -3.87 9.59 -1.18
N ILE A 169 -2.78 8.84 -1.27
CA ILE A 169 -2.67 7.53 -0.61
C ILE A 169 -1.32 7.36 0.09
N MET A 170 -1.31 6.56 1.14
CA MET A 170 -0.11 5.99 1.76
C MET A 170 0.00 4.52 1.36
N VAL A 171 1.19 4.10 0.93
CA VAL A 171 1.45 2.71 0.51
C VAL A 171 2.58 2.15 1.36
N MET A 172 2.33 1.00 1.99
CA MET A 172 3.35 0.28 2.74
C MET A 172 3.55 -1.11 2.15
N HIS A 173 4.81 -1.53 2.01
CA HIS A 173 5.16 -2.88 1.61
C HIS A 173 6.02 -3.54 2.69
N PHE A 174 5.66 -4.76 3.03
CA PHE A 174 6.31 -5.55 4.05
C PHE A 174 7.24 -6.60 3.42
N TRP A 175 8.47 -6.62 3.89
CA TRP A 175 9.55 -7.47 3.40
C TRP A 175 10.01 -8.44 4.48
N ILE A 176 10.18 -9.71 4.13
CA ILE A 176 10.77 -10.76 4.97
C ILE A 176 11.89 -11.53 4.26
#